data_30cf194cbf08790058fd40cadf9abc50
#
_entry.id   30cf194cbf08790058fd40cadf9abc50
#
_cell.length_a   1.000
_cell.length_b   1.000
_cell.length_c   1.000
_cell.angle_alpha   90.00
_cell.angle_beta   90.00
_cell.angle_gamma   90.00
#
_symmetry.space_group_name_H-M   'P 1'
#
loop_
_entity.id
_entity.type
_entity.pdbx_description
1 polymer ?
#
loop_
_entity_poly.entity_id
_entity_poly.type
_entity_poly.pdbx_seq_one_letter_code
_entity_poly.pdbx_strand_id
1 'polypeptide(L)'
;EKKPSITFIFQCLDDRDKAREVMDEKGIHYRTGKTLVPFRLSGNIEWGVPVPTKEDVSDLTFWVWPESLWAPISFTRTYLEQKGLGEDEWKKWWNDEEACVYQFIGQDNIYFYGLAEMGLFAGVFFDQKDEMDMTKMNLPHIVANNHILFMDKKASSSSELKPPMADELLEYYSPEQLRMHFLSLGLSTKSVGFKPQVYLPVEEREGQDPVLKEGNLLTNVFNRLIRSCFYSSQSYYDGKLPMGTVDEKIREMVNSAALEFERHMYNHDFHRITYVLDSLIRDVNKHWVNNVKIAEKEENTELRTQILID
;
A
#
# COMPACT_ATOMS: atom_id res chain seq x y z
N GLU A 1 -12.60 -25.33 -27.15
CA GLU A 1 -11.69 -26.34 -26.57
C GLU A 1 -10.25 -25.87 -26.75
N LYS A 2 -9.49 -25.77 -25.63
CA LYS A 2 -8.05 -25.51 -25.71
C LYS A 2 -7.37 -26.77 -26.23
N LYS A 3 -6.71 -26.67 -27.39
CA LYS A 3 -5.86 -27.76 -27.88
C LYS A 3 -4.76 -28.05 -26.85
N PRO A 4 -4.46 -29.32 -26.58
CA PRO A 4 -3.35 -29.68 -25.70
C PRO A 4 -2.05 -29.10 -26.26
N SER A 5 -1.26 -28.48 -25.39
CA SER A 5 0.03 -27.92 -25.73
C SER A 5 1.10 -28.47 -24.81
N ILE A 6 2.28 -28.71 -25.35
CA ILE A 6 3.46 -29.11 -24.59
C ILE A 6 4.33 -27.86 -24.43
N THR A 7 4.79 -27.61 -23.21
CA THR A 7 5.70 -26.49 -22.90
C THR A 7 7.11 -27.03 -22.71
N PHE A 8 8.07 -26.48 -23.46
CA PHE A 8 9.49 -26.74 -23.27
C PHE A 8 10.15 -25.55 -22.60
N ILE A 9 10.99 -25.82 -21.62
CA ILE A 9 11.79 -24.84 -20.89
C ILE A 9 13.24 -25.09 -21.23
N PHE A 10 13.94 -24.05 -21.64
CA PHE A 10 15.36 -24.11 -22.00
C PHE A 10 16.18 -23.33 -20.97
N GLN A 11 17.36 -23.81 -20.64
CA GLN A 11 18.26 -23.17 -19.69
C GLN A 11 19.05 -22.01 -20.30
N CYS A 12 19.23 -22.00 -21.59
CA CYS A 12 19.89 -20.92 -22.31
C CYS A 12 19.15 -20.55 -23.61
N LEU A 13 19.46 -19.36 -24.15
CA LEU A 13 18.84 -18.85 -25.37
C LEU A 13 19.26 -19.64 -26.60
N ASP A 14 20.51 -20.12 -26.66
CA ASP A 14 21.03 -20.87 -27.78
C ASP A 14 20.29 -22.20 -27.98
N ASP A 15 19.99 -22.90 -26.90
CA ASP A 15 19.24 -24.18 -26.99
C ASP A 15 17.79 -23.93 -27.41
N ARG A 16 17.21 -22.83 -26.96
CA ARG A 16 15.88 -22.39 -27.42
C ARG A 16 15.90 -22.11 -28.93
N ASP A 17 16.88 -21.38 -29.39
CA ASP A 17 16.93 -20.96 -30.81
C ASP A 17 17.22 -22.17 -31.71
N LYS A 18 18.11 -23.09 -31.33
CA LYS A 18 18.28 -24.36 -32.00
C LYS A 18 16.99 -25.19 -32.05
N ALA A 19 16.25 -25.24 -30.97
CA ALA A 19 14.97 -25.95 -30.94
C ALA A 19 13.93 -25.30 -31.85
N ARG A 20 13.96 -23.98 -32.00
CA ARG A 20 13.09 -23.24 -32.93
C ARG A 20 13.42 -23.60 -34.41
N GLU A 21 14.71 -23.59 -34.76
CA GLU A 21 15.16 -23.99 -36.08
C GLU A 21 14.67 -25.40 -36.44
N VAL A 22 14.83 -26.35 -35.51
CA VAL A 22 14.35 -27.74 -35.73
C VAL A 22 12.83 -27.80 -35.86
N MET A 23 12.08 -26.98 -35.13
CA MET A 23 10.61 -26.94 -35.22
C MET A 23 10.17 -26.33 -36.57
N ASP A 24 10.86 -25.28 -36.99
CA ASP A 24 10.57 -24.61 -38.29
C ASP A 24 10.85 -25.56 -39.47
N GLU A 25 11.98 -26.27 -39.43
CA GLU A 25 12.32 -27.31 -40.44
C GLU A 25 11.27 -28.42 -40.49
N LYS A 26 10.68 -28.79 -39.38
CA LYS A 26 9.65 -29.83 -39.27
C LYS A 26 8.23 -29.33 -39.48
N GLY A 27 8.03 -28.04 -39.72
CA GLY A 27 6.73 -27.41 -39.87
C GLY A 27 5.87 -27.47 -38.60
N ILE A 28 6.49 -27.56 -37.43
CA ILE A 28 5.78 -27.61 -36.13
C ILE A 28 5.45 -26.20 -35.69
N HIS A 29 4.16 -25.91 -35.56
CA HIS A 29 3.71 -24.61 -35.04
C HIS A 29 3.96 -24.50 -33.54
N TYR A 30 4.66 -23.44 -33.14
CA TYR A 30 4.90 -23.09 -31.73
C TYR A 30 4.56 -21.62 -31.46
N ARG A 31 4.35 -21.30 -30.20
CA ARG A 31 4.28 -19.92 -29.72
C ARG A 31 5.43 -19.67 -28.77
N THR A 32 6.15 -18.60 -28.98
CA THR A 32 7.12 -18.13 -27.99
C THR A 32 6.33 -17.68 -26.76
N GLY A 33 6.50 -18.35 -25.64
CA GLY A 33 5.97 -17.90 -24.37
C GLY A 33 6.60 -16.56 -23.97
N LYS A 34 6.00 -15.87 -23.01
CA LYS A 34 6.68 -14.76 -22.37
C LYS A 34 7.96 -15.31 -21.75
N THR A 35 9.10 -14.84 -22.21
CA THR A 35 10.38 -15.10 -21.56
C THR A 35 10.25 -14.58 -20.13
N LEU A 36 10.52 -15.42 -19.14
CA LEU A 36 10.86 -14.90 -17.81
C LEU A 36 12.00 -13.92 -18.07
N VAL A 37 11.79 -12.65 -17.80
CA VAL A 37 12.84 -11.65 -17.96
C VAL A 37 13.95 -12.05 -16.99
N PRO A 38 15.08 -12.59 -17.44
CA PRO A 38 16.13 -12.98 -16.52
C PRO A 38 16.57 -11.73 -15.79
N PHE A 39 16.80 -11.83 -14.49
CA PHE A 39 17.40 -10.75 -13.75
C PHE A 39 18.81 -10.53 -14.32
N ARG A 40 19.03 -9.36 -14.87
CA ARG A 40 20.32 -8.99 -15.50
C ARG A 40 20.90 -7.79 -14.76
N LEU A 41 22.21 -7.70 -14.73
CA LEU A 41 22.95 -6.60 -14.11
C LEU A 41 23.19 -5.46 -15.11
N SER A 42 23.28 -5.79 -16.39
CA SER A 42 23.63 -4.83 -17.46
C SER A 42 22.91 -5.16 -18.77
N GLY A 43 22.96 -4.24 -19.69
CA GLY A 43 22.42 -4.38 -21.04
C GLY A 43 23.10 -3.43 -22.02
N ASN A 44 22.86 -3.60 -23.29
CA ASN A 44 23.37 -2.78 -24.38
C ASN A 44 22.49 -1.56 -24.67
N ILE A 45 22.26 -0.72 -23.65
CA ILE A 45 21.49 0.53 -23.77
C ILE A 45 22.50 1.68 -23.92
N GLU A 46 22.28 2.59 -24.85
CA GLU A 46 23.20 3.70 -25.12
C GLU A 46 23.24 4.74 -23.99
N TRP A 47 22.11 4.86 -23.26
CA TRP A 47 21.98 5.84 -22.19
C TRP A 47 22.00 5.17 -20.80
N GLY A 48 22.80 5.70 -19.90
CA GLY A 48 22.87 5.25 -18.51
C GLY A 48 24.31 5.24 -17.98
N VAL A 49 24.51 4.61 -16.83
CA VAL A 49 25.82 4.47 -16.19
C VAL A 49 26.59 3.34 -16.88
N PRO A 50 27.77 3.61 -17.49
CA PRO A 50 28.52 2.58 -18.18
C PRO A 50 29.09 1.55 -17.18
N VAL A 51 29.06 0.29 -17.57
CA VAL A 51 29.75 -0.79 -16.87
C VAL A 51 31.25 -0.62 -17.11
N PRO A 52 32.10 -0.72 -16.08
CA PRO A 52 33.55 -0.68 -16.26
C PRO A 52 34.01 -1.77 -17.24
N THR A 53 34.77 -1.37 -18.26
CA THR A 53 35.35 -2.29 -19.23
C THR A 53 36.35 -3.21 -18.55
N LYS A 54 36.08 -4.51 -18.58
CA LYS A 54 36.96 -5.51 -18.01
C LYS A 54 36.89 -6.77 -18.86
N GLU A 55 38.06 -7.27 -19.27
CA GLU A 55 38.19 -8.49 -20.13
C GLU A 55 37.34 -8.37 -21.39
N ASP A 56 36.39 -9.29 -21.59
CA ASP A 56 35.55 -9.35 -22.78
C ASP A 56 34.23 -8.58 -22.65
N VAL A 57 34.06 -7.80 -21.58
CA VAL A 57 32.84 -7.02 -21.32
C VAL A 57 33.05 -5.55 -21.67
N SER A 58 32.47 -5.10 -22.79
CA SER A 58 32.51 -3.71 -23.23
C SER A 58 31.13 -3.23 -23.67
N ASP A 59 30.97 -1.92 -23.73
CA ASP A 59 29.78 -1.25 -24.28
C ASP A 59 28.46 -1.65 -23.60
N LEU A 60 28.52 -1.97 -22.31
CA LEU A 60 27.35 -2.25 -21.50
C LEU A 60 27.03 -1.10 -20.54
N THR A 61 25.76 -0.98 -20.24
CA THR A 61 25.22 -0.02 -19.28
C THR A 61 24.57 -0.79 -18.15
N PHE A 62 24.72 -0.32 -16.91
CA PHE A 62 24.05 -0.92 -15.77
C PHE A 62 22.52 -0.86 -15.92
N TRP A 63 21.88 -1.96 -15.59
CA TRP A 63 20.43 -2.02 -15.54
C TRP A 63 19.93 -1.47 -14.20
N VAL A 64 18.91 -0.62 -14.23
CA VAL A 64 18.40 0.10 -13.07
C VAL A 64 17.87 -0.79 -11.94
N TRP A 65 17.35 -1.97 -12.23
CA TRP A 65 16.71 -2.80 -11.22
C TRP A 65 17.63 -3.28 -10.10
N PRO A 66 18.87 -3.74 -10.32
CA PRO A 66 19.78 -4.07 -9.22
C PRO A 66 20.01 -2.91 -8.26
N GLU A 67 20.15 -1.70 -8.79
CA GLU A 67 20.32 -0.49 -8.00
C GLU A 67 19.03 -0.10 -7.27
N SER A 68 17.88 -0.15 -7.95
CA SER A 68 16.59 0.22 -7.36
C SER A 68 16.23 -0.61 -6.14
N LEU A 69 16.62 -1.89 -6.11
CA LEU A 69 16.37 -2.77 -4.97
C LEU A 69 17.19 -2.39 -3.73
N TRP A 70 18.36 -1.78 -3.93
CA TRP A 70 19.21 -1.26 -2.84
C TRP A 70 18.89 0.19 -2.47
N ALA A 71 18.19 0.92 -3.31
CA ALA A 71 17.96 2.35 -3.14
C ALA A 71 17.37 2.72 -1.76
N PRO A 72 16.38 2.01 -1.18
CA PRO A 72 15.85 2.34 0.13
C PRO A 72 16.92 2.28 1.25
N ILE A 73 17.82 1.30 1.19
CA ILE A 73 18.96 1.18 2.12
C ILE A 73 19.92 2.36 1.92
N SER A 74 20.26 2.66 0.68
CA SER A 74 21.15 3.79 0.32
C SER A 74 20.57 5.13 0.77
N PHE A 75 19.25 5.33 0.63
CA PHE A 75 18.58 6.55 1.10
C PHE A 75 18.62 6.66 2.62
N THR A 76 18.39 5.58 3.35
CA THR A 76 18.49 5.53 4.80
C THR A 76 19.91 5.92 5.23
N ARG A 77 20.93 5.30 4.63
CA ARG A 77 22.33 5.60 4.90
C ARG A 77 22.66 7.08 4.66
N THR A 78 22.36 7.59 3.48
CA THR A 78 22.62 8.98 3.10
C THR A 78 21.91 9.96 4.05
N TYR A 79 20.67 9.69 4.43
CA TYR A 79 19.94 10.54 5.38
C TYR A 79 20.63 10.58 6.75
N LEU A 80 21.04 9.42 7.27
CA LEU A 80 21.71 9.34 8.57
C LEU A 80 23.09 10.01 8.57
N GLU A 81 23.85 9.84 7.49
CA GLU A 81 25.13 10.55 7.28
C GLU A 81 24.93 12.08 7.26
N GLN A 82 23.90 12.59 6.59
CA GLN A 82 23.55 14.03 6.58
C GLN A 82 23.17 14.54 7.98
N LYS A 83 22.67 13.66 8.85
CA LYS A 83 22.38 13.99 10.25
C LYS A 83 23.62 13.90 11.16
N GLY A 84 24.79 13.58 10.63
CA GLY A 84 26.02 13.43 11.40
C GLY A 84 26.07 12.17 12.26
N LEU A 85 25.24 11.16 11.93
CA LEU A 85 25.25 9.86 12.59
C LEU A 85 26.29 8.94 11.95
N GLY A 86 26.73 7.94 12.69
CA GLY A 86 27.81 7.04 12.27
C GLY A 86 27.49 6.25 10.99
N GLU A 87 28.55 5.83 10.29
CA GLU A 87 28.46 5.13 9.01
C GLU A 87 27.61 3.84 9.04
N ASP A 88 27.57 3.17 10.20
CA ASP A 88 26.86 1.93 10.40
C ASP A 88 25.44 2.06 10.99
N GLU A 89 24.99 3.29 11.27
CA GLU A 89 23.67 3.53 11.89
C GLU A 89 22.49 3.02 11.03
N TRP A 90 22.65 2.97 9.70
CA TRP A 90 21.63 2.41 8.82
C TRP A 90 21.31 0.94 9.12
N LYS A 91 22.26 0.18 9.69
CA LYS A 91 22.07 -1.24 10.04
C LYS A 91 20.99 -1.45 11.08
N LYS A 92 20.79 -0.49 11.99
CA LYS A 92 19.72 -0.53 12.99
C LYS A 92 18.32 -0.52 12.37
N TRP A 93 18.18 -0.02 11.16
CA TRP A 93 16.92 0.06 10.43
C TRP A 93 16.67 -1.11 9.49
N TRP A 94 17.73 -1.77 9.05
CA TRP A 94 17.65 -2.77 7.99
C TRP A 94 18.20 -4.14 8.38
N ASN A 95 19.02 -4.22 9.40
CA ASN A 95 19.74 -5.46 9.77
C ASN A 95 19.71 -5.78 11.27
N ASP A 96 18.95 -5.05 12.05
CA ASP A 96 18.76 -5.32 13.48
C ASP A 96 17.59 -6.30 13.68
N GLU A 97 17.68 -7.17 14.70
CA GLU A 97 16.64 -8.16 15.00
C GLU A 97 15.29 -7.51 15.34
N GLU A 98 15.30 -6.30 15.90
CA GLU A 98 14.08 -5.54 16.24
C GLU A 98 13.55 -4.71 15.05
N ALA A 99 14.33 -4.55 13.97
CA ALA A 99 13.90 -3.78 12.82
C ALA A 99 12.86 -4.57 12.00
N CYS A 100 11.77 -3.90 11.65
CA CYS A 100 10.72 -4.48 10.82
C CYS A 100 10.48 -3.61 9.59
N VAL A 101 10.86 -4.10 8.43
CA VAL A 101 10.72 -3.38 7.16
C VAL A 101 9.52 -3.91 6.39
N TYR A 102 8.60 -3.03 6.00
CA TYR A 102 7.46 -3.34 5.14
C TYR A 102 7.62 -2.65 3.80
N GLN A 103 7.55 -3.43 2.74
CA GLN A 103 7.58 -2.93 1.36
C GLN A 103 6.21 -3.12 0.70
N PHE A 104 5.53 -2.01 0.43
CA PHE A 104 4.27 -1.98 -0.31
C PHE A 104 4.55 -1.82 -1.79
N ILE A 105 4.21 -2.83 -2.59
CA ILE A 105 4.55 -2.88 -4.01
C ILE A 105 3.33 -3.20 -4.88
N GLY A 106 3.38 -2.83 -6.16
CA GLY A 106 2.44 -3.35 -7.15
C GLY A 106 2.74 -4.83 -7.48
N GLN A 107 1.70 -5.60 -7.79
CA GLN A 107 1.83 -7.03 -8.11
C GLN A 107 2.79 -7.33 -9.28
N ASP A 108 3.00 -6.38 -10.16
CA ASP A 108 3.93 -6.50 -11.29
C ASP A 108 5.41 -6.39 -10.87
N ASN A 109 5.67 -5.97 -9.64
CA ASN A 109 7.00 -5.86 -9.06
C ASN A 109 7.37 -7.04 -8.13
N ILE A 110 6.48 -8.02 -7.93
CA ILE A 110 6.73 -9.16 -7.03
C ILE A 110 8.00 -9.93 -7.43
N TYR A 111 8.28 -10.07 -8.72
CA TYR A 111 9.49 -10.73 -9.19
C TYR A 111 10.76 -10.04 -8.70
N PHE A 112 10.80 -8.72 -8.74
CA PHE A 112 11.96 -7.94 -8.35
C PHE A 112 12.14 -7.91 -6.83
N TYR A 113 11.12 -7.56 -6.08
CA TYR A 113 11.19 -7.43 -4.63
C TYR A 113 11.06 -8.77 -3.90
N GLY A 114 10.27 -9.70 -4.40
CA GLY A 114 10.03 -10.99 -3.75
C GLY A 114 11.05 -12.07 -4.11
N LEU A 115 11.79 -11.94 -5.23
CA LEU A 115 12.76 -12.94 -5.64
C LEU A 115 14.16 -12.35 -5.82
N ALA A 116 14.30 -11.32 -6.65
CA ALA A 116 15.61 -10.77 -6.99
C ALA A 116 16.26 -10.05 -5.81
N GLU A 117 15.52 -9.23 -5.08
CA GLU A 117 16.00 -8.57 -3.86
C GLU A 117 16.42 -9.56 -2.79
N MET A 118 15.62 -10.61 -2.56
CA MET A 118 15.98 -11.68 -1.63
C MET A 118 17.28 -12.37 -2.02
N GLY A 119 17.47 -12.60 -3.33
CA GLY A 119 18.72 -13.16 -3.86
C GLY A 119 19.92 -12.24 -3.67
N LEU A 120 19.74 -10.93 -3.82
CA LEU A 120 20.79 -9.94 -3.57
C LEU A 120 21.15 -9.88 -2.09
N PHE A 121 20.18 -9.85 -1.18
CA PHE A 121 20.44 -9.91 0.25
C PHE A 121 21.16 -11.20 0.63
N ALA A 122 20.72 -12.35 0.14
CA ALA A 122 21.41 -13.61 0.34
C ALA A 122 22.87 -13.54 -0.11
N GLY A 123 23.15 -12.96 -1.28
CA GLY A 123 24.51 -12.81 -1.80
C GLY A 123 25.42 -11.92 -0.95
N VAL A 124 24.87 -10.91 -0.27
CA VAL A 124 25.66 -10.06 0.66
C VAL A 124 26.03 -10.78 1.95
N PHE A 125 25.13 -11.65 2.43
CA PHE A 125 25.32 -12.39 3.67
C PHE A 125 25.88 -13.81 3.46
N PHE A 126 26.28 -14.12 2.22
CA PHE A 126 26.98 -15.35 1.90
C PHE A 126 28.40 -15.26 2.47
N ASP A 127 28.77 -16.15 3.36
CA ASP A 127 30.13 -16.16 3.90
C ASP A 127 31.10 -16.85 2.92
N GLN A 128 32.40 -16.62 3.11
CA GLN A 128 33.45 -17.20 2.26
C GLN A 128 33.57 -18.73 2.38
N LYS A 129 32.77 -19.37 3.22
CA LYS A 129 32.73 -20.82 3.44
C LYS A 129 31.56 -21.50 2.74
N ASP A 130 30.91 -20.82 1.82
CA ASP A 130 29.70 -21.29 1.11
C ASP A 130 28.52 -21.63 2.04
N GLU A 131 28.50 -21.11 3.26
CA GLU A 131 27.36 -21.20 4.17
C GLU A 131 26.59 -19.88 4.19
N MET A 132 25.33 -19.94 3.84
CA MET A 132 24.44 -18.78 3.92
C MET A 132 23.84 -18.68 5.32
N ASP A 133 24.26 -17.69 6.07
CA ASP A 133 23.69 -17.41 7.39
C ASP A 133 22.39 -16.60 7.27
N MET A 134 21.29 -17.31 7.12
CA MET A 134 19.95 -16.72 7.03
C MET A 134 19.55 -15.97 8.30
N THR A 135 20.19 -16.23 9.44
CA THR A 135 19.85 -15.56 10.72
C THR A 135 20.30 -14.11 10.74
N LYS A 136 21.25 -13.73 9.89
CA LYS A 136 21.74 -12.35 9.75
C LYS A 136 20.94 -11.51 8.77
N MET A 137 19.95 -12.11 8.13
CA MET A 137 19.13 -11.43 7.12
C MET A 137 17.79 -10.99 7.72
N ASN A 138 17.60 -9.69 7.85
CA ASN A 138 16.29 -9.16 8.14
C ASN A 138 15.58 -8.87 6.80
N LEU A 139 14.85 -9.87 6.30
CA LEU A 139 14.13 -9.75 5.03
C LEU A 139 12.90 -8.86 5.18
N PRO A 140 12.66 -7.95 4.23
CA PRO A 140 11.45 -7.14 4.23
C PRO A 140 10.16 -7.97 4.12
N HIS A 141 9.12 -7.54 4.81
CA HIS A 141 7.77 -8.02 4.60
C HIS A 141 7.18 -7.39 3.34
N ILE A 142 6.80 -8.21 2.37
CA ILE A 142 6.28 -7.72 1.10
C ILE A 142 4.76 -7.75 1.11
N VAL A 143 4.16 -6.58 0.90
CA VAL A 143 2.71 -6.41 0.76
C VAL A 143 2.40 -6.00 -0.67
N ALA A 144 1.93 -6.96 -1.47
CA ALA A 144 1.63 -6.73 -2.87
C ALA A 144 0.18 -6.30 -3.08
N ASN A 145 0.00 -5.19 -3.79
CA ASN A 145 -1.30 -4.65 -4.17
C ASN A 145 -1.61 -4.91 -5.64
N ASN A 146 -2.87 -5.18 -5.93
CA ASN A 146 -3.38 -5.18 -7.28
C ASN A 146 -3.48 -3.74 -7.83
N HIS A 147 -3.78 -3.60 -9.12
CA HIS A 147 -3.81 -2.30 -9.79
C HIS A 147 -5.06 -1.49 -9.44
N ILE A 148 -4.87 -0.18 -9.32
CA ILE A 148 -5.96 0.79 -9.41
C ILE A 148 -6.17 1.08 -10.90
N LEU A 149 -7.41 0.89 -11.35
CA LEU A 149 -7.81 1.09 -12.74
C LEU A 149 -8.51 2.44 -12.88
N PHE A 150 -7.85 3.42 -13.49
CA PHE A 150 -8.49 4.69 -13.75
C PHE A 150 -9.52 4.54 -14.89
N MET A 151 -10.79 4.84 -14.60
CA MET A 151 -11.92 4.62 -15.54
C MET A 151 -11.92 3.19 -16.11
N ASP A 152 -11.70 2.18 -15.26
CA ASP A 152 -11.61 0.75 -15.60
C ASP A 152 -10.46 0.36 -16.53
N LYS A 153 -9.54 1.26 -16.80
CA LYS A 153 -8.36 0.99 -17.64
C LYS A 153 -7.08 1.05 -16.83
N LYS A 154 -6.14 0.16 -17.12
CA LYS A 154 -4.80 0.24 -16.55
C LYS A 154 -4.14 1.54 -17.04
N ALA A 155 -3.64 2.33 -16.10
CA ALA A 155 -2.88 3.53 -16.42
C ALA A 155 -1.63 3.17 -17.24
N SER A 156 -1.41 3.91 -18.32
CA SER A 156 -0.21 3.79 -19.15
C SER A 156 0.23 5.19 -19.58
N SER A 157 1.53 5.42 -19.57
CA SER A 157 2.10 6.69 -20.08
C SER A 157 1.80 6.94 -21.56
N SER A 158 1.49 5.88 -22.32
CA SER A 158 1.14 5.92 -23.73
C SER A 158 -0.38 5.92 -24.00
N SER A 159 -1.23 5.89 -22.98
CA SER A 159 -2.68 5.94 -23.17
C SER A 159 -3.16 7.38 -23.41
N GLU A 160 -4.23 7.53 -24.22
CA GLU A 160 -4.88 8.83 -24.43
C GLU A 160 -5.48 9.37 -23.11
N LEU A 161 -6.05 8.48 -22.30
CA LEU A 161 -6.60 8.82 -20.99
C LEU A 161 -5.50 8.63 -19.93
N LYS A 162 -4.95 9.74 -19.47
CA LYS A 162 -3.99 9.75 -18.36
C LYS A 162 -4.73 9.84 -17.02
N PRO A 163 -4.30 9.10 -15.99
CA PRO A 163 -4.83 9.30 -14.65
C PRO A 163 -4.41 10.69 -14.15
N PRO A 164 -5.25 11.36 -13.35
CA PRO A 164 -4.90 12.65 -12.77
C PRO A 164 -3.71 12.52 -11.82
N MET A 165 -2.95 13.58 -11.72
CA MET A 165 -1.90 13.72 -10.71
C MET A 165 -2.53 13.97 -9.33
N ALA A 166 -1.76 13.77 -8.27
CA ALA A 166 -2.27 13.92 -6.90
C ALA A 166 -2.72 15.36 -6.60
N ASP A 167 -2.00 16.35 -7.08
CA ASP A 167 -2.33 17.77 -6.96
C ASP A 167 -3.62 18.14 -7.72
N GLU A 168 -3.86 17.59 -8.90
CA GLU A 168 -5.12 17.76 -9.63
C GLU A 168 -6.31 17.18 -8.85
N LEU A 169 -6.13 16.02 -8.19
CA LEU A 169 -7.17 15.45 -7.34
C LEU A 169 -7.46 16.31 -6.11
N LEU A 170 -6.45 16.96 -5.55
CA LEU A 170 -6.59 17.84 -4.38
C LEU A 170 -7.34 19.14 -4.68
N GLU A 171 -7.56 19.49 -5.93
CA GLU A 171 -8.47 20.59 -6.31
C GLU A 171 -9.96 20.25 -6.02
N TYR A 172 -10.30 18.97 -5.99
CA TYR A 172 -11.68 18.48 -5.83
C TYR A 172 -11.94 17.76 -4.51
N TYR A 173 -10.91 17.16 -3.91
CA TYR A 173 -11.02 16.31 -2.73
C TYR A 173 -10.01 16.70 -1.67
N SER A 174 -10.35 16.52 -0.40
CA SER A 174 -9.37 16.67 0.66
C SER A 174 -8.43 15.43 0.71
N PRO A 175 -7.21 15.59 1.27
CA PRO A 175 -6.30 14.45 1.47
C PRO A 175 -6.93 13.30 2.24
N GLU A 176 -7.74 13.60 3.26
CA GLU A 176 -8.43 12.61 4.09
C GLU A 176 -9.47 11.82 3.28
N GLN A 177 -10.22 12.49 2.41
CA GLN A 177 -11.19 11.85 1.53
C GLN A 177 -10.53 10.89 0.57
N LEU A 178 -9.44 11.30 -0.08
CA LEU A 178 -8.68 10.44 -0.99
C LEU A 178 -8.06 9.25 -0.26
N ARG A 179 -7.43 9.47 0.89
CA ARG A 179 -6.81 8.40 1.67
C ARG A 179 -7.84 7.39 2.15
N MET A 180 -8.98 7.85 2.65
CA MET A 180 -10.06 6.97 3.09
C MET A 180 -10.61 6.14 1.93
N HIS A 181 -10.80 6.77 0.76
CA HIS A 181 -11.24 6.06 -0.43
C HIS A 181 -10.24 4.99 -0.88
N PHE A 182 -8.95 5.33 -1.00
CA PHE A 182 -7.94 4.36 -1.42
C PHE A 182 -7.79 3.20 -0.44
N LEU A 183 -7.88 3.44 0.88
CA LEU A 183 -7.90 2.37 1.88
C LEU A 183 -9.10 1.43 1.70
N SER A 184 -10.27 1.96 1.29
CA SER A 184 -11.50 1.16 1.13
C SER A 184 -11.49 0.22 -0.08
N LEU A 185 -10.56 0.39 -1.04
CA LEU A 185 -10.61 -0.30 -2.34
C LEU A 185 -10.34 -1.81 -2.27
N GLY A 186 -9.70 -2.33 -1.23
CA GLY A 186 -9.45 -3.76 -1.08
C GLY A 186 -8.48 -4.33 -2.12
N LEU A 187 -7.40 -3.61 -2.40
CA LEU A 187 -6.41 -3.94 -3.43
C LEU A 187 -5.62 -5.23 -3.18
N SER A 188 -5.72 -5.82 -1.99
CA SER A 188 -5.07 -7.10 -1.67
C SER A 188 -5.66 -8.27 -2.46
N THR A 189 -6.91 -8.18 -2.90
CA THR A 189 -7.64 -9.31 -3.52
C THR A 189 -7.84 -9.17 -5.02
N LYS A 190 -8.00 -7.96 -5.52
CA LYS A 190 -8.29 -7.71 -6.95
C LYS A 190 -7.94 -6.28 -7.36
N SER A 191 -7.79 -6.07 -8.66
CA SER A 191 -7.74 -4.73 -9.24
C SER A 191 -9.12 -4.06 -9.15
N VAL A 192 -9.14 -2.77 -8.81
CA VAL A 192 -10.37 -2.01 -8.55
C VAL A 192 -10.38 -0.73 -9.37
N GLY A 193 -11.56 -0.37 -9.89
CA GLY A 193 -11.78 0.87 -10.61
C GLY A 193 -11.73 2.08 -9.68
N PHE A 194 -11.03 3.12 -10.11
CA PHE A 194 -11.08 4.46 -9.53
C PHE A 194 -11.79 5.39 -10.53
N LYS A 195 -12.99 5.82 -10.16
CA LYS A 195 -13.89 6.60 -11.03
C LYS A 195 -14.39 7.85 -10.31
N PRO A 196 -13.52 8.83 -10.08
CA PRO A 196 -13.97 10.10 -9.50
C PRO A 196 -14.90 10.82 -10.46
N GLN A 197 -16.09 11.17 -10.00
CA GLN A 197 -17.15 11.73 -10.86
C GLN A 197 -16.79 13.08 -11.46
N VAL A 198 -15.86 13.82 -10.85
CA VAL A 198 -15.40 15.10 -11.39
C VAL A 198 -14.80 15.01 -12.79
N TYR A 199 -14.30 13.81 -13.17
CA TYR A 199 -13.74 13.53 -14.50
C TYR A 199 -14.74 12.92 -15.48
N LEU A 200 -16.00 12.74 -15.05
CA LEU A 200 -17.08 12.31 -15.94
C LEU A 200 -17.83 13.54 -16.48
N PRO A 201 -18.34 13.49 -17.72
CA PRO A 201 -19.34 14.44 -18.20
C PRO A 201 -20.51 14.56 -17.21
N VAL A 202 -21.10 15.74 -17.07
CA VAL A 202 -22.15 15.99 -16.07
C VAL A 202 -23.34 15.04 -16.26
N GLU A 203 -23.66 14.74 -17.49
CA GLU A 203 -24.76 13.85 -17.92
C GLU A 203 -24.50 12.36 -17.57
N GLU A 204 -23.25 11.98 -17.36
CA GLU A 204 -22.84 10.62 -16.98
C GLU A 204 -22.64 10.44 -15.46
N ARG A 205 -22.81 11.52 -14.68
CA ARG A 205 -22.65 11.48 -13.24
C ARG A 205 -23.89 10.89 -12.58
N GLU A 206 -23.72 9.71 -12.01
CA GLU A 206 -24.81 9.01 -11.32
C GLU A 206 -24.50 8.84 -9.82
N GLY A 207 -25.51 9.13 -9.00
CA GLY A 207 -25.42 8.92 -7.56
C GLY A 207 -24.38 9.81 -6.85
N GLN A 208 -23.83 9.32 -5.76
CA GLN A 208 -22.81 10.01 -4.99
C GLN A 208 -21.41 9.64 -5.51
N ASP A 209 -20.54 10.65 -5.64
CA ASP A 209 -19.13 10.43 -5.96
C ASP A 209 -18.50 9.42 -4.98
N PRO A 210 -17.86 8.33 -5.46
CA PRO A 210 -17.29 7.29 -4.60
C PRO A 210 -16.28 7.83 -3.60
N VAL A 211 -15.45 8.79 -3.99
CA VAL A 211 -14.45 9.41 -3.09
C VAL A 211 -15.13 10.16 -1.96
N LEU A 212 -16.17 10.94 -2.28
CA LEU A 212 -16.93 11.68 -1.28
C LEU A 212 -17.78 10.77 -0.39
N LYS A 213 -18.29 9.67 -0.93
CA LYS A 213 -19.06 8.69 -0.17
C LYS A 213 -18.25 8.13 1.00
N GLU A 214 -17.07 7.64 0.72
CA GLU A 214 -16.18 7.09 1.74
C GLU A 214 -15.64 8.18 2.69
N GLY A 215 -15.28 9.34 2.15
CA GLY A 215 -14.79 10.48 2.92
C GLY A 215 -15.84 11.09 3.87
N ASN A 216 -17.13 10.94 3.59
CA ASN A 216 -18.21 11.45 4.43
C ASN A 216 -18.18 10.91 5.87
N LEU A 217 -17.64 9.73 6.09
CA LEU A 217 -17.46 9.20 7.44
C LEU A 217 -16.65 10.18 8.31
N LEU A 218 -15.54 10.66 7.79
CA LEU A 218 -14.65 11.57 8.52
C LEU A 218 -15.19 13.01 8.51
N THR A 219 -15.52 13.53 7.34
CA THR A 219 -15.86 14.96 7.18
C THR A 219 -17.23 15.33 7.75
N ASN A 220 -18.19 14.41 7.74
CA ASN A 220 -19.54 14.68 8.22
C ASN A 220 -19.89 13.96 9.53
N VAL A 221 -19.73 12.62 9.59
CA VAL A 221 -20.20 11.88 10.77
C VAL A 221 -19.28 12.12 11.95
N PHE A 222 -18.00 11.84 11.80
CA PHE A 222 -17.01 12.00 12.88
C PHE A 222 -16.87 13.47 13.30
N ASN A 223 -16.64 14.39 12.38
CA ASN A 223 -16.50 15.80 12.70
C ASN A 223 -17.74 16.40 13.35
N ARG A 224 -18.93 15.95 12.95
CA ARG A 224 -20.17 16.41 13.59
C ARG A 224 -20.26 15.97 15.05
N LEU A 225 -19.89 14.71 15.31
CA LEU A 225 -19.84 14.17 16.66
C LEU A 225 -18.87 14.98 17.53
N ILE A 226 -17.63 15.11 17.10
CA ILE A 226 -16.58 15.84 17.84
C ILE A 226 -16.99 17.30 18.10
N ARG A 227 -17.49 18.00 17.08
CA ARG A 227 -17.97 19.37 17.26
C ARG A 227 -19.11 19.47 18.27
N SER A 228 -20.04 18.51 18.26
CA SER A 228 -21.14 18.48 19.23
C SER A 228 -20.63 18.30 20.66
N CYS A 229 -19.64 17.42 20.87
CA CYS A 229 -18.98 17.26 22.17
C CYS A 229 -18.29 18.55 22.64
N PHE A 230 -17.54 19.22 21.75
CA PHE A 230 -16.90 20.49 22.07
C PHE A 230 -17.90 21.58 22.44
N TYR A 231 -18.98 21.75 21.68
CA TYR A 231 -20.03 22.73 21.98
C TYR A 231 -20.72 22.44 23.32
N SER A 232 -20.98 21.17 23.62
CA SER A 232 -21.56 20.76 24.90
C SER A 232 -20.60 21.05 26.07
N SER A 233 -19.32 20.74 25.90
CA SER A 233 -18.28 21.07 26.89
C SER A 233 -18.22 22.58 27.16
N GLN A 234 -18.18 23.39 26.12
CA GLN A 234 -18.17 24.85 26.26
C GLN A 234 -19.44 25.40 26.93
N SER A 235 -20.61 24.89 26.53
CA SER A 235 -21.87 25.41 27.01
C SER A 235 -22.21 25.05 28.47
N TYR A 236 -21.76 23.90 28.94
CA TYR A 236 -22.16 23.35 30.22
C TYR A 236 -21.01 23.15 31.24
N TYR A 237 -19.75 23.16 30.78
CA TYR A 237 -18.58 22.84 31.63
C TYR A 237 -17.39 23.79 31.41
N ASP A 238 -17.62 25.01 30.96
CA ASP A 238 -16.58 26.02 30.71
C ASP A 238 -15.41 25.53 29.84
N GLY A 239 -15.72 24.68 28.84
CA GLY A 239 -14.72 24.11 27.93
C GLY A 239 -13.86 23.00 28.56
N LYS A 240 -14.19 22.51 29.76
CA LYS A 240 -13.50 21.41 30.42
C LYS A 240 -14.28 20.12 30.20
N LEU A 241 -13.55 19.02 30.13
CA LEU A 241 -14.16 17.69 30.12
C LEU A 241 -14.42 17.26 31.57
N PRO A 242 -15.63 16.78 31.92
CA PRO A 242 -15.86 16.22 33.25
C PRO A 242 -15.03 14.96 33.46
N MET A 243 -14.59 14.75 34.70
CA MET A 243 -13.86 13.56 35.08
C MET A 243 -14.81 12.49 35.59
N GLY A 244 -14.64 11.25 35.13
CA GLY A 244 -15.47 10.13 35.56
C GLY A 244 -15.02 8.81 34.96
N THR A 245 -15.83 7.78 35.14
CA THR A 245 -15.58 6.45 34.57
C THR A 245 -16.45 6.28 33.34
N VAL A 246 -15.83 5.87 32.21
CA VAL A 246 -16.52 5.54 30.97
C VAL A 246 -17.49 4.38 31.22
N ASP A 247 -18.67 4.43 30.62
CA ASP A 247 -19.66 3.34 30.67
C ASP A 247 -19.06 2.04 30.14
N GLU A 248 -19.33 0.94 30.84
CA GLU A 248 -18.75 -0.36 30.50
C GLU A 248 -19.07 -0.81 29.06
N LYS A 249 -20.27 -0.54 28.57
CA LYS A 249 -20.67 -0.91 27.19
C LYS A 249 -19.90 -0.11 26.14
N ILE A 250 -19.62 1.17 26.41
CA ILE A 250 -18.81 2.02 25.52
C ILE A 250 -17.37 1.52 25.54
N ARG A 251 -16.83 1.22 26.71
CA ARG A 251 -15.48 0.67 26.85
C ARG A 251 -15.32 -0.66 26.13
N GLU A 252 -16.26 -1.59 26.28
CA GLU A 252 -16.25 -2.87 25.57
C GLU A 252 -16.36 -2.70 24.04
N MET A 253 -17.21 -1.80 23.58
CA MET A 253 -17.38 -1.49 22.17
C MET A 253 -16.09 -0.94 21.56
N VAL A 254 -15.45 0.02 22.21
CA VAL A 254 -14.17 0.62 21.76
C VAL A 254 -13.05 -0.41 21.78
N ASN A 255 -12.92 -1.19 22.87
CA ASN A 255 -11.90 -2.23 22.98
C ASN A 255 -12.07 -3.31 21.89
N SER A 256 -13.30 -3.75 21.62
CA SER A 256 -13.59 -4.72 20.57
C SER A 256 -13.21 -4.18 19.20
N ALA A 257 -13.55 -2.93 18.92
CA ALA A 257 -13.17 -2.27 17.66
C ALA A 257 -11.65 -2.11 17.54
N ALA A 258 -10.95 -1.75 18.63
CA ALA A 258 -9.50 -1.62 18.64
C ALA A 258 -8.79 -2.96 18.36
N LEU A 259 -9.24 -4.05 18.97
CA LEU A 259 -8.69 -5.40 18.71
C LEU A 259 -8.96 -5.86 17.26
N GLU A 260 -10.14 -5.55 16.73
CA GLU A 260 -10.47 -5.88 15.34
C GLU A 260 -9.66 -5.04 14.36
N PHE A 261 -9.47 -3.75 14.64
CA PHE A 261 -8.60 -2.85 13.88
C PHE A 261 -7.16 -3.39 13.86
N GLU A 262 -6.61 -3.74 15.01
CA GLU A 262 -5.26 -4.29 15.14
C GLU A 262 -5.10 -5.60 14.34
N ARG A 263 -6.05 -6.51 14.44
CA ARG A 263 -6.06 -7.75 13.67
C ARG A 263 -6.02 -7.49 12.16
N HIS A 264 -6.80 -6.54 11.67
CA HIS A 264 -6.81 -6.20 10.25
C HIS A 264 -5.54 -5.48 9.80
N MET A 265 -4.94 -4.66 10.68
CA MET A 265 -3.62 -4.08 10.41
C MET A 265 -2.56 -5.17 10.26
N TYR A 266 -2.51 -6.13 11.17
CA TYR A 266 -1.58 -7.26 11.11
C TYR A 266 -1.71 -8.10 9.84
N ASN A 267 -2.96 -8.29 9.37
CA ASN A 267 -3.24 -9.07 8.17
C ASN A 267 -3.15 -8.23 6.87
N HIS A 268 -2.85 -6.95 6.96
CA HIS A 268 -2.83 -6.00 5.84
C HIS A 268 -4.18 -5.89 5.10
N ASP A 269 -5.28 -6.17 5.80
CA ASP A 269 -6.66 -6.08 5.30
C ASP A 269 -7.21 -4.66 5.46
N PHE A 270 -6.50 -3.66 4.93
CA PHE A 270 -6.77 -2.24 5.18
C PHE A 270 -8.19 -1.81 4.82
N HIS A 271 -8.80 -2.41 3.80
CA HIS A 271 -10.18 -2.11 3.44
C HIS A 271 -11.17 -2.48 4.56
N ARG A 272 -10.86 -3.48 5.37
CA ARG A 272 -11.70 -3.88 6.51
C ARG A 272 -11.63 -2.90 7.67
N ILE A 273 -10.50 -2.21 7.81
CA ILE A 273 -10.33 -1.15 8.81
C ILE A 273 -11.36 -0.03 8.59
N THR A 274 -11.67 0.31 7.34
CA THR A 274 -12.69 1.32 7.04
C THR A 274 -14.07 0.91 7.55
N TYR A 275 -14.42 -0.37 7.49
CA TYR A 275 -15.68 -0.87 8.05
C TYR A 275 -15.70 -0.86 9.58
N VAL A 276 -14.60 -1.24 10.22
CA VAL A 276 -14.48 -1.17 11.68
C VAL A 276 -14.67 0.27 12.16
N LEU A 277 -13.99 1.22 11.52
CA LEU A 277 -14.12 2.64 11.84
C LEU A 277 -15.53 3.17 11.55
N ASP A 278 -16.14 2.81 10.42
CA ASP A 278 -17.50 3.23 10.08
C ASP A 278 -18.51 2.75 11.14
N SER A 279 -18.43 1.48 11.54
CA SER A 279 -19.30 0.93 12.58
C SER A 279 -19.11 1.64 13.90
N LEU A 280 -17.87 1.74 14.38
CA LEU A 280 -17.55 2.40 15.65
C LEU A 280 -18.03 3.86 15.69
N ILE A 281 -17.68 4.66 14.69
CA ILE A 281 -18.04 6.08 14.63
C ILE A 281 -19.56 6.26 14.61
N ARG A 282 -20.29 5.42 13.87
CA ARG A 282 -21.75 5.49 13.80
C ARG A 282 -22.39 5.05 15.11
N ASP A 283 -21.90 4.03 15.77
CA ASP A 283 -22.44 3.56 17.02
C ASP A 283 -22.20 4.57 18.15
N VAL A 284 -21.01 5.16 18.24
CA VAL A 284 -20.72 6.26 19.18
C VAL A 284 -21.59 7.49 18.88
N ASN A 285 -21.72 7.86 17.59
CA ASN A 285 -22.59 8.97 17.23
C ASN A 285 -24.08 8.69 17.58
N LYS A 286 -24.55 7.47 17.43
CA LYS A 286 -25.89 7.07 17.82
C LYS A 286 -26.09 7.15 19.33
N HIS A 287 -25.12 6.66 20.10
CA HIS A 287 -25.09 6.79 21.56
C HIS A 287 -25.19 8.26 21.98
N TRP A 288 -24.33 9.12 21.43
CA TRP A 288 -24.34 10.55 21.68
C TRP A 288 -25.69 11.19 21.38
N VAL A 289 -26.19 11.07 20.16
CA VAL A 289 -27.42 11.74 19.70
C VAL A 289 -28.64 11.32 20.52
N ASN A 290 -28.75 10.03 20.86
CA ASN A 290 -29.89 9.51 21.58
C ASN A 290 -29.87 10.01 23.03
N ASN A 291 -28.74 9.94 23.70
CA ASN A 291 -28.65 10.30 25.11
C ASN A 291 -28.64 11.81 25.35
N VAL A 292 -28.06 12.62 24.45
CA VAL A 292 -28.18 14.10 24.52
C VAL A 292 -29.63 14.53 24.46
N LYS A 293 -30.44 13.97 23.58
CA LYS A 293 -31.88 14.28 23.48
C LYS A 293 -32.64 13.92 24.75
N ILE A 294 -32.29 12.80 25.39
CA ILE A 294 -32.91 12.42 26.67
C ILE A 294 -32.48 13.38 27.78
N ALA A 295 -31.19 13.66 27.88
CA ALA A 295 -30.66 14.58 28.89
C ALA A 295 -31.24 16.01 28.79
N GLU A 296 -31.46 16.50 27.55
CA GLU A 296 -32.10 17.80 27.30
C GLU A 296 -33.59 17.80 27.70
N LYS A 297 -34.32 16.74 27.29
CA LYS A 297 -35.76 16.64 27.55
C LYS A 297 -36.06 16.49 29.05
N GLU A 298 -35.21 15.78 29.77
CA GLU A 298 -35.41 15.47 31.18
C GLU A 298 -34.64 16.43 32.09
N GLU A 299 -33.96 17.43 31.56
CA GLU A 299 -33.02 18.32 32.27
C GLU A 299 -32.00 17.57 33.16
N ASN A 300 -31.60 16.36 32.66
CA ASN A 300 -30.77 15.43 33.43
C ASN A 300 -29.28 15.78 33.28
N THR A 301 -28.75 16.48 34.26
CA THR A 301 -27.33 16.91 34.29
C THR A 301 -26.38 15.73 34.49
N GLU A 302 -26.75 14.69 35.24
CA GLU A 302 -25.91 13.51 35.46
C GLU A 302 -25.73 12.73 34.16
N LEU A 303 -26.82 12.50 33.42
CA LEU A 303 -26.76 11.84 32.13
C LEU A 303 -25.94 12.67 31.12
N ARG A 304 -26.08 14.00 31.12
CA ARG A 304 -25.27 14.89 30.26
C ARG A 304 -23.79 14.80 30.57
N THR A 305 -23.45 14.72 31.87
CA THR A 305 -22.07 14.54 32.31
C THR A 305 -21.51 13.20 31.83
N GLN A 306 -22.27 12.11 32.03
CA GLN A 306 -21.83 10.78 31.61
C GLN A 306 -21.59 10.66 30.12
N ILE A 307 -22.47 11.21 29.28
CA ILE A 307 -22.33 11.19 27.83
C ILE A 307 -21.04 11.89 27.34
N LEU A 308 -20.61 12.93 28.06
CA LEU A 308 -19.35 13.62 27.74
C LEU A 308 -18.10 12.87 28.22
N ILE A 309 -18.27 12.01 29.23
CA ILE A 309 -17.20 11.11 29.71
C ILE A 309 -17.04 9.92 28.76
N ASP A 310 -18.15 9.40 28.23
CA ASP A 310 -18.20 8.29 27.29
C ASP A 310 -17.62 8.64 25.92
#